data_f1fde6a4cb2efbd0791c9b637c94c223
#
_entry.id   f1fde6a4cb2efbd0791c9b637c94c223
#
_cell.length_a   1.000
_cell.length_b   1.000
_cell.length_c   1.000
_cell.angle_alpha   90.00
_cell.angle_beta   90.00
_cell.angle_gamma   90.00
#
_symmetry.space_group_name_H-M   'P 1'
#
loop_
_entity.id
_entity.type
_entity.pdbx_description
1 polymer ?
#
loop_
_entity_poly.entity_id
_entity_poly.type
_entity_poly.pdbx_seq_one_letter_code
_entity_poly.pdbx_strand_id
1 'polypeptide(L)'
;MKKYDFCFYLTRFLTTYLPSQRGIKANTQLSYRDTFSLLLIYCKEQESIQPDKVKLQLLDRELINRFLNWLEETRNCKPATRNQRLAAIHSFFRFLIIECPEKIEQCQQILSIPMKQVE
;
A
#
# COMPACT_ATOMS: atom_id res chain seq x y z
N MET A 1 18.03 -9.78 -7.74
CA MET A 1 16.87 -9.34 -6.94
C MET A 1 17.16 -9.50 -5.46
N LYS A 2 16.80 -8.49 -4.67
CA LYS A 2 16.96 -8.56 -3.23
C LYS A 2 15.70 -9.12 -2.60
N LYS A 3 15.86 -10.05 -1.68
CA LYS A 3 14.75 -10.67 -0.99
C LYS A 3 13.94 -9.62 -0.22
N TYR A 4 12.61 -9.69 -0.32
CA TYR A 4 11.66 -8.79 0.34
C TYR A 4 11.73 -7.32 -0.09
N ASP A 5 12.24 -7.05 -1.30
CA ASP A 5 12.13 -5.71 -1.89
C ASP A 5 10.67 -5.37 -2.20
N PHE A 6 10.22 -4.24 -1.64
CA PHE A 6 8.85 -3.80 -1.88
C PHE A 6 8.58 -3.58 -3.37
N CYS A 7 9.49 -2.89 -4.07
CA CYS A 7 9.28 -2.57 -5.49
C CYS A 7 9.17 -3.81 -6.36
N PHE A 8 9.87 -4.90 -6.02
CA PHE A 8 9.75 -6.16 -6.74
C PHE A 8 8.31 -6.70 -6.63
N TYR A 9 7.78 -6.79 -5.41
CA TYR A 9 6.43 -7.32 -5.19
C TYR A 9 5.36 -6.35 -5.68
N LEU A 10 5.60 -5.05 -5.56
CA LEU A 10 4.68 -4.05 -6.08
C LEU A 10 4.53 -4.18 -7.59
N THR A 11 5.64 -4.37 -8.30
CA THR A 11 5.62 -4.57 -9.76
C THR A 11 4.79 -5.81 -10.12
N ARG A 12 5.02 -6.93 -9.42
CA ARG A 12 4.22 -8.15 -9.65
C ARG A 12 2.74 -7.91 -9.38
N PHE A 13 2.44 -7.19 -8.29
CA PHE A 13 1.06 -6.88 -7.95
C PHE A 13 0.38 -6.06 -9.04
N LEU A 14 1.01 -4.97 -9.46
CA LEU A 14 0.41 -4.02 -10.40
C LEU A 14 0.35 -4.55 -11.84
N THR A 15 1.34 -5.35 -12.25
CA THR A 15 1.43 -5.79 -13.66
C THR A 15 0.85 -7.17 -13.92
N THR A 16 0.77 -8.03 -12.90
CA THR A 16 0.35 -9.42 -13.08
C THR A 16 -0.89 -9.74 -12.26
N TYR A 17 -0.83 -9.52 -10.95
CA TYR A 17 -1.92 -9.93 -10.06
C TYR A 17 -3.18 -9.09 -10.27
N LEU A 18 -3.02 -7.75 -10.17
CA LEU A 18 -4.18 -6.85 -10.21
C LEU A 18 -4.94 -6.93 -11.56
N PRO A 19 -4.25 -6.91 -12.72
CA PRO A 19 -4.97 -7.05 -14.00
C PRO A 19 -5.68 -8.38 -14.17
N SER A 20 -5.23 -9.43 -13.47
CA SER A 20 -5.88 -10.74 -13.55
C SER A 20 -7.13 -10.83 -12.68
N GLN A 21 -7.37 -9.85 -11.81
CA GLN A 21 -8.54 -9.88 -10.93
C GLN A 21 -9.80 -9.58 -11.71
N ARG A 22 -10.80 -10.43 -11.50
CA ARG A 22 -12.07 -10.34 -12.21
C ARG A 22 -12.79 -9.05 -11.84
N GLY A 23 -13.21 -8.29 -12.85
CA GLY A 23 -13.98 -7.07 -12.62
C GLY A 23 -13.19 -5.84 -12.25
N ILE A 24 -11.86 -5.91 -12.27
CA ILE A 24 -11.03 -4.73 -11.98
C ILE A 24 -11.09 -3.76 -13.16
N LYS A 25 -11.53 -2.54 -12.90
CA LYS A 25 -11.64 -1.50 -13.91
C LYS A 25 -10.32 -0.75 -14.07
N ALA A 26 -10.12 -0.16 -15.26
CA ALA A 26 -8.91 0.61 -15.56
C ALA A 26 -8.69 1.74 -14.55
N ASN A 27 -9.77 2.46 -14.17
CA ASN A 27 -9.66 3.55 -13.20
C ASN A 27 -9.23 3.07 -11.82
N THR A 28 -9.67 1.87 -11.42
CA THR A 28 -9.24 1.27 -10.15
C THR A 28 -7.75 0.97 -10.18
N GLN A 29 -7.25 0.43 -11.30
CA GLN A 29 -5.83 0.14 -11.46
C GLN A 29 -4.99 1.43 -11.37
N LEU A 30 -5.46 2.51 -12.01
CA LEU A 30 -4.78 3.80 -11.94
C LEU A 30 -4.78 4.37 -10.52
N SER A 31 -5.91 4.26 -9.82
CA SER A 31 -6.02 4.71 -8.45
C SER A 31 -5.05 3.95 -7.53
N TYR A 32 -4.89 2.65 -7.76
CA TYR A 32 -3.95 1.84 -6.98
C TYR A 32 -2.51 2.26 -7.26
N ARG A 33 -2.15 2.48 -8.53
CA ARG A 33 -0.81 2.97 -8.89
C ARG A 33 -0.51 4.30 -8.21
N ASP A 34 -1.48 5.21 -8.21
CA ASP A 34 -1.33 6.52 -7.56
C ASP A 34 -1.07 6.35 -6.07
N THR A 35 -1.78 5.44 -5.41
CA THR A 35 -1.60 5.18 -3.98
C THR A 35 -0.17 4.77 -3.67
N PHE A 36 0.38 3.84 -4.43
CA PHE A 36 1.75 3.35 -4.17
C PHE A 36 2.81 4.36 -4.57
N SER A 37 2.55 5.18 -5.58
CA SER A 37 3.43 6.33 -5.89
C SER A 37 3.48 7.29 -4.70
N LEU A 38 2.32 7.59 -4.10
CA LEU A 38 2.26 8.46 -2.92
C LEU A 38 2.96 7.82 -1.72
N LEU A 39 2.83 6.51 -1.55
CA LEU A 39 3.52 5.81 -0.45
C LEU A 39 5.04 5.92 -0.59
N LEU A 40 5.55 5.75 -1.82
CA LEU A 40 6.99 5.89 -2.06
C LEU A 40 7.46 7.31 -1.82
N ILE A 41 6.68 8.31 -2.23
CA ILE A 41 6.98 9.73 -1.95
C ILE A 41 7.01 9.96 -0.44
N TYR A 42 6.03 9.45 0.27
CA TYR A 42 5.97 9.55 1.73
C TYR A 42 7.22 8.96 2.37
N CYS A 43 7.60 7.75 1.96
CA CYS A 43 8.78 7.07 2.51
C CYS A 43 10.04 7.91 2.30
N LYS A 44 10.18 8.50 1.12
CA LYS A 44 11.35 9.32 0.80
C LYS A 44 11.37 10.61 1.61
N GLU A 45 10.24 11.31 1.67
CA GLU A 45 10.17 12.65 2.30
C GLU A 45 10.10 12.58 3.82
N GLN A 46 9.36 11.61 4.37
CA GLN A 46 9.07 11.59 5.80
C GLN A 46 9.82 10.52 6.57
N GLU A 47 10.23 9.44 5.92
CA GLU A 47 10.93 8.33 6.56
C GLU A 47 12.38 8.24 6.13
N SER A 48 12.80 9.09 5.20
CA SER A 48 14.17 9.14 4.66
C SER A 48 14.60 7.82 4.04
N ILE A 49 13.66 7.11 3.39
CA ILE A 49 13.92 5.83 2.75
C ILE A 49 13.76 5.99 1.23
N GLN A 50 14.85 5.76 0.50
CA GLN A 50 14.81 5.83 -0.97
C GLN A 50 13.96 4.68 -1.51
N PRO A 51 13.26 4.87 -2.66
CA PRO A 51 12.36 3.83 -3.19
C PRO A 51 13.00 2.46 -3.35
N ASP A 52 14.27 2.41 -3.78
CA ASP A 52 14.99 1.15 -3.97
C ASP A 52 15.45 0.51 -2.66
N LYS A 53 15.26 1.19 -1.54
CA LYS A 53 15.64 0.71 -0.21
C LYS A 53 14.44 0.32 0.66
N VAL A 54 13.22 0.44 0.13
CA VAL A 54 12.03 0.07 0.90
C VAL A 54 11.93 -1.45 0.93
N LYS A 55 12.08 -2.03 2.11
CA LYS A 55 11.90 -3.46 2.37
C LYS A 55 10.50 -3.70 2.90
N LEU A 56 9.96 -4.90 2.64
CA LEU A 56 8.61 -5.23 3.11
C LEU A 56 8.45 -5.05 4.62
N GLN A 57 9.47 -5.44 5.40
CA GLN A 57 9.39 -5.34 6.86
C GLN A 57 9.31 -3.91 7.38
N LEU A 58 9.70 -2.92 6.57
CA LEU A 58 9.58 -1.51 6.95
C LEU A 58 8.15 -1.00 6.84
N LEU A 59 7.34 -1.66 6.03
CA LEU A 59 5.94 -1.27 5.80
C LEU A 59 5.05 -1.95 6.85
N ASP A 60 5.26 -1.58 8.10
CA ASP A 60 4.45 -2.11 9.20
C ASP A 60 3.20 -1.26 9.43
N ARG A 61 2.38 -1.69 10.40
CA ARG A 61 1.12 -1.00 10.69
C ARG A 61 1.35 0.46 11.07
N GLU A 62 2.37 0.72 11.86
CA GLU A 62 2.69 2.07 12.34
C GLU A 62 3.07 2.99 11.18
N LEU A 63 3.91 2.51 10.26
CA LEU A 63 4.29 3.31 9.09
C LEU A 63 3.08 3.59 8.20
N ILE A 64 2.24 2.59 7.97
CA ILE A 64 1.04 2.78 7.15
C ILE A 64 0.10 3.79 7.81
N ASN A 65 -0.07 3.74 9.12
CA ASN A 65 -0.87 4.74 9.83
C ASN A 65 -0.29 6.15 9.67
N ARG A 66 1.03 6.29 9.78
CA ARG A 66 1.68 7.60 9.56
C ARG A 66 1.48 8.09 8.13
N PHE A 67 1.55 7.18 7.15
CA PHE A 67 1.28 7.52 5.75
C PHE A 67 -0.13 8.05 5.57
N LEU A 68 -1.13 7.36 6.14
CA LEU A 68 -2.53 7.78 6.02
C LEU A 68 -2.76 9.14 6.69
N ASN A 69 -2.13 9.38 7.85
CA ASN A 69 -2.21 10.67 8.52
C ASN A 69 -1.55 11.77 7.69
N TRP A 70 -0.41 11.48 7.07
CA TRP A 70 0.28 12.41 6.20
C TRP A 70 -0.59 12.81 5.00
N LEU A 71 -1.33 11.85 4.43
CA LEU A 71 -2.26 12.15 3.34
C LEU A 71 -3.32 13.17 3.78
N GLU A 72 -3.88 13.01 4.97
CA GLU A 72 -4.91 13.91 5.47
C GLU A 72 -4.34 15.28 5.85
N GLU A 73 -3.21 15.31 6.54
CA GLU A 73 -2.64 16.54 7.10
C GLU A 73 -1.87 17.36 6.06
N THR A 74 -1.13 16.70 5.19
CA THR A 74 -0.23 17.38 4.24
C THR A 74 -0.83 17.48 2.85
N ARG A 75 -1.60 16.50 2.43
CA ARG A 75 -2.18 16.44 1.09
C ARG A 75 -3.68 16.77 1.07
N ASN A 76 -4.23 17.14 2.22
CA ASN A 76 -5.64 17.53 2.36
C ASN A 76 -6.61 16.43 1.87
N CYS A 77 -6.22 15.19 2.04
CA CYS A 77 -7.01 14.04 1.65
C CYS A 77 -8.24 13.91 2.55
N LYS A 78 -9.42 13.80 1.95
CA LYS A 78 -10.67 13.62 2.71
C LYS A 78 -10.80 12.16 3.16
N PRO A 79 -11.64 11.88 4.18
CA PRO A 79 -11.80 10.50 4.67
C PRO A 79 -12.17 9.49 3.58
N ALA A 80 -13.04 9.84 2.65
CA ALA A 80 -13.40 8.94 1.56
C ALA A 80 -12.20 8.57 0.68
N THR A 81 -11.35 9.56 0.35
CA THR A 81 -10.15 9.32 -0.45
C THR A 81 -9.11 8.53 0.36
N ARG A 82 -8.98 8.85 1.65
CA ARG A 82 -8.10 8.08 2.55
C ARG A 82 -8.51 6.61 2.56
N ASN A 83 -9.80 6.33 2.62
CA ASN A 83 -10.33 4.96 2.58
C ASN A 83 -10.00 4.26 1.26
N GLN A 84 -10.06 4.99 0.14
CA GLN A 84 -9.66 4.44 -1.16
C GLN A 84 -8.18 4.06 -1.17
N ARG A 85 -7.33 4.90 -0.58
CA ARG A 85 -5.89 4.61 -0.47
C ARG A 85 -5.65 3.39 0.41
N LEU A 86 -6.36 3.30 1.54
CA LEU A 86 -6.26 2.15 2.42
C LEU A 86 -6.74 0.86 1.74
N ALA A 87 -7.80 0.94 0.93
CA ALA A 87 -8.29 -0.22 0.17
C ALA A 87 -7.21 -0.75 -0.77
N ALA A 88 -6.48 0.15 -1.44
CA ALA A 88 -5.37 -0.25 -2.32
C ALA A 88 -4.28 -0.97 -1.52
N ILE A 89 -3.92 -0.43 -0.36
CA ILE A 89 -2.92 -1.02 0.53
C ILE A 89 -3.40 -2.40 0.99
N HIS A 90 -4.65 -2.52 1.42
CA HIS A 90 -5.21 -3.81 1.84
C HIS A 90 -5.14 -4.85 0.70
N SER A 91 -5.44 -4.44 -0.52
CA SER A 91 -5.37 -5.33 -1.68
C SER A 91 -3.94 -5.86 -1.89
N PHE A 92 -2.95 -4.98 -1.78
CA PHE A 92 -1.54 -5.39 -1.91
C PHE A 92 -1.16 -6.40 -0.81
N PHE A 93 -1.55 -6.15 0.43
CA PHE A 93 -1.17 -7.04 1.53
C PHE A 93 -1.94 -8.37 1.49
N ARG A 94 -3.15 -8.43 0.91
CA ARG A 94 -3.80 -9.72 0.63
C ARG A 94 -3.01 -10.51 -0.42
N PHE A 95 -2.55 -9.84 -1.46
CA PHE A 95 -1.66 -10.45 -2.46
C PHE A 95 -0.38 -10.96 -1.80
N LEU A 96 0.18 -10.18 -0.90
CA LEU A 96 1.44 -10.53 -0.25
C LEU A 96 1.33 -11.79 0.60
N ILE A 97 0.17 -12.06 1.19
CA ILE A 97 -0.07 -13.30 1.94
C ILE A 97 0.14 -14.52 1.03
N ILE A 98 -0.28 -14.40 -0.24
CA ILE A 98 -0.12 -15.48 -1.22
C ILE A 98 1.34 -15.65 -1.62
N GLU A 99 2.03 -14.53 -1.88
CA GLU A 99 3.42 -14.55 -2.37
C GLU A 99 4.44 -14.81 -1.27
N CYS A 100 4.17 -14.32 -0.06
CA CYS A 100 5.07 -14.43 1.08
C CYS A 100 4.28 -14.86 2.31
N PRO A 101 3.86 -16.15 2.39
CA PRO A 101 3.07 -16.61 3.54
C PRO A 101 3.75 -16.38 4.89
N GLU A 102 5.08 -16.34 4.92
CA GLU A 102 5.84 -16.09 6.13
C GLU A 102 5.65 -14.68 6.68
N LYS A 103 5.06 -13.77 5.88
CA LYS A 103 4.76 -12.40 6.31
C LYS A 103 3.31 -12.23 6.76
N ILE A 104 2.59 -13.32 6.98
CA ILE A 104 1.14 -13.28 7.26
C ILE A 104 0.82 -12.42 8.49
N GLU A 105 1.62 -12.48 9.54
CA GLU A 105 1.36 -11.71 10.75
C GLU A 105 1.38 -10.21 10.47
N GLN A 106 2.41 -9.74 9.76
CA GLN A 106 2.51 -8.34 9.34
C GLN A 106 1.33 -7.95 8.47
N CYS A 107 0.97 -8.80 7.52
CA CYS A 107 -0.15 -8.54 6.62
C CYS A 107 -1.46 -8.41 7.39
N GLN A 108 -1.71 -9.31 8.35
CA GLN A 108 -2.93 -9.26 9.14
C GLN A 108 -3.02 -8.00 9.98
N GLN A 109 -1.91 -7.54 10.53
CA GLN A 109 -1.88 -6.29 11.29
C GLN A 109 -2.28 -5.09 10.42
N ILE A 110 -1.79 -5.05 9.18
CA ILE A 110 -2.15 -3.97 8.25
C ILE A 110 -3.60 -4.10 7.79
N LEU A 111 -4.06 -5.32 7.52
CA LEU A 111 -5.45 -5.55 7.12
C LEU A 111 -6.43 -5.21 8.24
N SER A 112 -5.97 -5.15 9.48
CA SER A 112 -6.80 -4.77 10.62
C SER A 112 -6.98 -3.26 10.78
N ILE A 113 -6.27 -2.43 10.01
CA ILE A 113 -6.47 -0.98 10.05
C ILE A 113 -7.87 -0.66 9.54
N PRO A 114 -8.71 -0.02 10.36
CA PRO A 114 -10.11 0.20 9.98
C PRO A 114 -10.27 1.36 9.01
N MET A 115 -11.30 1.28 8.18
CA MET A 115 -11.73 2.42 7.39
C MET A 115 -12.31 3.49 8.30
N LYS A 116 -12.16 4.76 7.90
CA LYS A 116 -12.85 5.84 8.60
C LYS A 116 -14.30 5.90 8.17
N GLN A 117 -15.15 6.29 9.11
CA GLN A 117 -16.56 6.49 8.82
C GLN A 117 -16.71 7.72 7.94
N VAL A 118 -17.53 7.60 6.90
CA VAL A 118 -17.80 8.68 5.94
C VAL A 118 -19.28 9.02 6.02
N GLU A 119 -19.57 10.30 6.19
CA GLU A 119 -20.95 10.79 6.20
C GLU A 119 -21.41 11.25 4.82
#